data_1dfa3cb4657b603785cd4d4f7bb21a48
#
_entry.id   1dfa3cb4657b603785cd4d4f7bb21a48
#
_cell.length_a   1.000
_cell.length_b   1.000
_cell.length_c   1.000
_cell.angle_alpha   90.00
_cell.angle_beta   90.00
_cell.angle_gamma   90.00
#
_symmetry.space_group_name_H-M   'P 1'
#
loop_
_entity.id
_entity.type
_entity.pdbx_description
1 polymer ?
#
loop_
_entity_poly.entity_id
_entity_poly.type
_entity_poly.pdbx_seq_one_letter_code
_entity_poly.pdbx_strand_id
1 'polypeptide(L)'
;MFKLLLLVFPIFVFSTVLKVGKNEQFTTIKQAVSAAKSGDSILVHRGIYKEGNINITKSLSLIGIGLPILDGEMKYEIISFRANHILMKGFKIINSGEDEIANIGAVRLYDSQFSTIENNIFENNYFGIYVQRGFR
;
A
#
# COMPACT_ATOMS: atom_id res chain seq x y z
N MET A 1 53.91 9.63 0.95
CA MET A 1 52.84 8.65 0.66
C MET A 1 51.60 9.05 1.42
N PHE A 2 50.60 9.49 0.70
CA PHE A 2 49.31 9.90 1.32
C PHE A 2 48.44 8.67 1.51
N LYS A 3 48.03 8.41 2.77
CA LYS A 3 46.97 7.43 3.07
C LYS A 3 45.64 8.15 2.97
N LEU A 4 44.81 7.75 1.99
CA LEU A 4 43.42 8.19 1.90
C LEU A 4 42.66 7.43 2.98
N LEU A 5 42.26 8.12 4.06
CA LEU A 5 41.36 7.60 5.07
C LEU A 5 39.94 7.75 4.54
N LEU A 6 39.38 6.65 4.04
CA LEU A 6 37.95 6.63 3.64
C LEU A 6 37.13 6.53 4.93
N LEU A 7 36.60 7.65 5.39
CA LEU A 7 35.63 7.70 6.48
C LEU A 7 34.28 7.18 5.93
N VAL A 8 33.99 5.93 6.21
CA VAL A 8 32.67 5.35 5.97
C VAL A 8 31.78 5.72 7.16
N PHE A 9 30.91 6.71 6.96
CA PHE A 9 29.85 6.98 7.94
C PHE A 9 28.73 5.96 7.72
N PRO A 10 28.26 5.29 8.79
CA PRO A 10 27.08 4.44 8.68
C PRO A 10 25.88 5.32 8.31
N ILE A 11 25.28 5.04 7.16
CA ILE A 11 24.00 5.65 6.77
C ILE A 11 22.94 4.94 7.59
N PHE A 12 22.46 5.59 8.64
CA PHE A 12 21.27 5.12 9.36
C PHE A 12 20.04 5.46 8.50
N VAL A 13 19.47 4.46 7.87
CA VAL A 13 18.17 4.58 7.22
C VAL A 13 17.10 4.43 8.30
N PHE A 14 16.52 5.54 8.72
CA PHE A 14 15.40 5.51 9.65
C PHE A 14 14.10 5.32 8.86
N SER A 15 13.35 4.29 9.25
CA SER A 15 11.96 4.12 8.80
C SER A 15 11.10 5.20 9.47
N THR A 16 10.28 5.88 8.67
CA THR A 16 9.37 6.92 9.15
C THR A 16 7.96 6.36 9.24
N VAL A 17 7.17 6.91 10.16
CA VAL A 17 5.74 6.62 10.29
C VAL A 17 4.96 7.85 9.81
N LEU A 18 4.16 7.67 8.75
CA LEU A 18 3.25 8.69 8.23
C LEU A 18 1.82 8.35 8.70
N LYS A 19 1.04 9.37 9.04
CA LYS A 19 -0.32 9.18 9.54
C LYS A 19 -1.34 9.81 8.59
N VAL A 20 -2.38 9.05 8.30
CA VAL A 20 -3.50 9.46 7.43
C VAL A 20 -4.78 9.47 8.24
N GLY A 21 -5.55 10.54 8.12
CA GLY A 21 -6.83 10.68 8.80
C GLY A 21 -7.31 12.13 8.77
N LYS A 22 -8.53 12.36 9.27
CA LYS A 22 -9.15 13.70 9.23
C LYS A 22 -8.34 14.77 9.93
N ASN A 23 -7.65 14.43 11.03
CA ASN A 23 -6.87 15.35 11.85
C ASN A 23 -5.37 15.02 11.85
N GLU A 24 -4.92 14.26 10.83
CA GLU A 24 -3.54 13.86 10.72
C GLU A 24 -2.79 14.69 9.68
N GLN A 25 -1.48 14.46 9.57
CA GLN A 25 -0.61 15.15 8.61
C GLN A 25 -1.11 15.01 7.16
N PHE A 26 -1.59 13.82 6.80
CA PHE A 26 -2.18 13.54 5.50
C PHE A 26 -3.65 13.21 5.65
N THR A 27 -4.49 13.73 4.76
CA THR A 27 -5.92 13.43 4.72
C THR A 27 -6.27 12.32 3.74
N THR A 28 -5.37 12.01 2.83
CA THR A 28 -5.53 10.91 1.86
C THR A 28 -4.36 9.94 1.91
N ILE A 29 -4.64 8.68 1.59
CA ILE A 29 -3.61 7.64 1.50
C ILE A 29 -2.64 7.96 0.35
N LYS A 30 -3.14 8.44 -0.77
CA LYS A 30 -2.31 8.83 -1.93
C LYS A 30 -1.27 9.89 -1.59
N GLN A 31 -1.63 10.87 -0.77
CA GLN A 31 -0.68 11.89 -0.32
C GLN A 31 0.44 11.27 0.53
N ALA A 32 0.09 10.40 1.47
CA ALA A 32 1.07 9.72 2.31
C ALA A 32 1.97 8.79 1.48
N VAL A 33 1.41 8.03 0.53
CA VAL A 33 2.18 7.17 -0.39
C VAL A 33 3.17 7.99 -1.21
N SER A 34 2.76 9.15 -1.72
CA SER A 34 3.65 10.06 -2.45
C SER A 34 4.82 10.56 -1.59
N ALA A 35 4.57 10.87 -0.33
CA ALA A 35 5.59 11.40 0.59
C ALA A 35 6.49 10.31 1.18
N ALA A 36 6.02 9.07 1.25
CA ALA A 36 6.74 7.96 1.85
C ALA A 36 7.97 7.54 1.05
N LYS A 37 8.94 6.98 1.77
CA LYS A 37 10.13 6.32 1.22
C LYS A 37 10.02 4.81 1.45
N SER A 38 10.72 4.03 0.66
CA SER A 38 10.80 2.58 0.88
C SER A 38 11.22 2.26 2.31
N GLY A 39 10.49 1.35 2.95
CA GLY A 39 10.67 0.97 4.34
C GLY A 39 9.78 1.73 5.33
N ASP A 40 9.11 2.79 4.90
CA ASP A 40 8.21 3.55 5.76
C ASP A 40 6.91 2.79 6.07
N SER A 41 6.27 3.19 7.15
CA SER A 41 4.94 2.73 7.55
C SER A 41 3.92 3.85 7.41
N ILE A 42 2.76 3.53 6.86
CA ILE A 42 1.62 4.44 6.76
C ILE A 42 0.51 3.90 7.66
N LEU A 43 0.17 4.66 8.69
CA LEU A 43 -0.95 4.36 9.59
C LEU A 43 -2.18 5.11 9.09
N VAL A 44 -3.19 4.36 8.69
CA VAL A 44 -4.44 4.91 8.18
C VAL A 44 -5.50 4.81 9.26
N HIS A 45 -5.93 5.95 9.78
CA HIS A 45 -6.94 6.01 10.81
C HIS A 45 -8.34 5.78 10.26
N ARG A 46 -9.28 5.44 11.15
CA ARG A 46 -10.68 5.21 10.82
C ARG A 46 -11.24 6.28 9.90
N GLY A 47 -11.95 5.85 8.87
CA GLY A 47 -12.59 6.70 7.89
C GLY A 47 -12.99 5.90 6.65
N ILE A 48 -13.67 6.57 5.72
CA ILE A 48 -14.01 6.02 4.41
C ILE A 48 -13.16 6.73 3.36
N TYR A 49 -12.35 5.96 2.65
CA TYR A 49 -11.40 6.45 1.65
C TYR A 49 -11.87 6.03 0.26
N LYS A 50 -12.28 7.00 -0.53
CA LYS A 50 -12.72 6.86 -1.92
C LYS A 50 -11.71 7.55 -2.83
N GLU A 51 -10.59 6.88 -3.06
CA GLU A 51 -9.44 7.50 -3.73
C GLU A 51 -9.19 6.92 -5.13
N GLY A 52 -10.13 6.17 -5.68
CA GLY A 52 -9.93 5.46 -6.94
C GLY A 52 -8.91 4.35 -6.78
N ASN A 53 -7.96 4.25 -7.70
CA ASN A 53 -6.86 3.30 -7.59
C ASN A 53 -5.68 3.92 -6.82
N ILE A 54 -5.25 3.25 -5.77
CA ILE A 54 -4.04 3.60 -5.01
C ILE A 54 -2.90 2.72 -5.53
N ASN A 55 -1.99 3.30 -6.29
CA ASN A 55 -0.85 2.59 -6.87
C ASN A 55 0.39 2.78 -6.00
N ILE A 56 0.94 1.68 -5.49
CA ILE A 56 2.09 1.66 -4.58
C ILE A 56 3.28 0.98 -5.26
N THR A 57 4.31 1.77 -5.53
CA THR A 57 5.53 1.34 -6.22
C THR A 57 6.76 1.27 -5.30
N LYS A 58 6.54 1.42 -4.00
CA LYS A 58 7.58 1.39 -2.96
C LYS A 58 7.28 0.28 -1.96
N SER A 59 8.31 -0.28 -1.35
CA SER A 59 8.15 -1.24 -0.25
C SER A 59 7.66 -0.50 0.99
N LEU A 60 6.39 -0.64 1.31
CA LEU A 60 5.72 0.06 2.40
C LEU A 60 4.95 -0.90 3.30
N SER A 61 4.76 -0.50 4.56
CA SER A 61 3.77 -1.10 5.45
C SER A 61 2.54 -0.20 5.51
N LEU A 62 1.40 -0.72 5.08
CA LEU A 62 0.11 -0.02 5.12
C LEU A 62 -0.75 -0.65 6.23
N ILE A 63 -1.00 0.10 7.29
CA ILE A 63 -1.62 -0.40 8.51
C ILE A 63 -2.87 0.40 8.83
N GLY A 64 -4.02 -0.27 8.86
CA GLY A 64 -5.29 0.32 9.27
C GLY A 64 -5.46 0.33 10.78
N ILE A 65 -5.88 1.45 11.32
CA ILE A 65 -6.19 1.65 12.74
C ILE A 65 -7.69 1.95 12.88
N GLY A 66 -8.41 1.11 13.60
CA GLY A 66 -9.85 1.25 13.75
C GLY A 66 -10.65 0.87 12.52
N LEU A 67 -10.11 -0.04 11.69
CA LEU A 67 -10.77 -0.61 10.51
C LEU A 67 -11.19 0.46 9.48
N PRO A 68 -10.25 1.23 8.91
CA PRO A 68 -10.57 2.15 7.82
C PRO A 68 -11.12 1.38 6.61
N ILE A 69 -12.04 2.02 5.91
CA ILE A 69 -12.73 1.44 4.74
C ILE A 69 -12.12 2.02 3.46
N LEU A 70 -11.67 1.15 2.58
CA LEU A 70 -11.28 1.49 1.22
C LEU A 70 -12.42 1.11 0.30
N ASP A 71 -13.05 2.09 -0.35
CA ASP A 71 -14.23 1.91 -1.18
C ASP A 71 -13.89 2.19 -2.65
N GLY A 72 -13.98 1.16 -3.48
CA GLY A 72 -13.74 1.24 -4.93
C GLY A 72 -14.90 1.82 -5.74
N GLU A 73 -16.02 2.16 -5.09
CA GLU A 73 -17.19 2.77 -5.73
C GLU A 73 -17.74 1.98 -6.93
N MET A 74 -17.51 0.67 -6.97
CA MET A 74 -17.86 -0.23 -8.09
C MET A 74 -17.16 0.13 -9.42
N LYS A 75 -16.02 0.82 -9.36
CA LYS A 75 -15.34 1.34 -10.56
C LYS A 75 -13.87 0.94 -10.66
N TYR A 76 -13.19 0.77 -9.51
CA TYR A 76 -11.72 0.73 -9.49
C TYR A 76 -11.17 -0.59 -8.95
N GLU A 77 -10.02 -0.99 -9.46
CA GLU A 77 -9.05 -1.74 -8.68
C GLU A 77 -8.60 -0.83 -7.55
N ILE A 78 -8.73 -1.27 -6.31
CA ILE A 78 -8.62 -0.34 -5.18
C ILE A 78 -7.18 -0.08 -4.82
N ILE A 79 -6.37 -1.14 -4.67
CA ILE A 79 -4.93 -1.03 -4.43
C ILE A 79 -4.16 -1.89 -5.41
N SER A 80 -3.15 -1.29 -6.03
CA SER A 80 -2.18 -1.97 -6.88
C SER A 80 -0.80 -1.90 -6.24
N PHE A 81 -0.24 -3.05 -5.87
CA PHE A 81 1.13 -3.16 -5.38
C PHE A 81 2.09 -3.58 -6.49
N ARG A 82 3.10 -2.76 -6.73
CA ARG A 82 4.17 -2.98 -7.73
C ARG A 82 5.55 -2.92 -7.10
N ALA A 83 5.67 -3.44 -5.89
CA ALA A 83 6.91 -3.49 -5.13
C ALA A 83 6.97 -4.77 -4.31
N ASN A 84 8.15 -5.14 -3.86
CA ASN A 84 8.36 -6.26 -2.94
C ASN A 84 8.24 -5.80 -1.48
N HIS A 85 8.18 -6.76 -0.56
CA HIS A 85 8.18 -6.51 0.88
C HIS A 85 7.08 -5.57 1.34
N ILE A 86 5.87 -5.75 0.81
CA ILE A 86 4.66 -5.04 1.24
C ILE A 86 4.09 -5.72 2.47
N LEU A 87 3.65 -4.92 3.44
CA LEU A 87 2.74 -5.36 4.49
C LEU A 87 1.44 -4.56 4.38
N MET A 88 0.31 -5.24 4.32
CA MET A 88 -1.01 -4.60 4.38
C MET A 88 -1.90 -5.31 5.39
N LYS A 89 -2.40 -4.58 6.39
CA LYS A 89 -3.29 -5.14 7.43
C LYS A 89 -4.23 -4.13 8.03
N GLY A 90 -5.37 -4.61 8.54
CA GLY A 90 -6.30 -3.84 9.36
C GLY A 90 -7.33 -3.04 8.58
N PHE A 91 -7.59 -3.35 7.31
CA PHE A 91 -8.54 -2.63 6.45
C PHE A 91 -9.83 -3.43 6.20
N LYS A 92 -10.90 -2.72 5.95
CA LYS A 92 -12.08 -3.21 5.24
C LYS A 92 -12.04 -2.67 3.80
N ILE A 93 -12.09 -3.56 2.81
CA ILE A 93 -11.92 -3.22 1.40
C ILE A 93 -13.16 -3.66 0.65
N ILE A 94 -13.87 -2.71 0.05
CA ILE A 94 -15.20 -2.93 -0.50
C ILE A 94 -15.38 -2.35 -1.89
N ASN A 95 -16.33 -2.94 -2.63
CA ASN A 95 -16.88 -2.40 -3.88
C ASN A 95 -15.81 -2.16 -4.96
N SER A 96 -15.00 -3.16 -5.26
CA SER A 96 -14.11 -3.08 -6.43
C SER A 96 -14.93 -2.99 -7.73
N GLY A 97 -14.32 -2.46 -8.78
CA GLY A 97 -14.89 -2.53 -10.13
C GLY A 97 -15.00 -3.98 -10.62
N GLU A 98 -15.76 -4.17 -11.68
CA GLU A 98 -15.98 -5.44 -12.36
C GLU A 98 -15.41 -5.34 -13.78
N ASP A 99 -14.44 -6.16 -14.12
CA ASP A 99 -13.95 -6.31 -15.49
C ASP A 99 -13.32 -7.69 -15.66
N GLU A 100 -13.99 -8.56 -16.39
CA GLU A 100 -13.54 -9.91 -16.65
C GLU A 100 -12.23 -9.95 -17.46
N ILE A 101 -12.03 -8.99 -18.34
CA ILE A 101 -10.86 -8.94 -19.22
C ILE A 101 -9.64 -8.40 -18.45
N ALA A 102 -9.84 -7.36 -17.65
CA ALA A 102 -8.77 -6.73 -16.89
C ALA A 102 -8.46 -7.46 -15.56
N ASN A 103 -9.28 -8.44 -15.16
CA ASN A 103 -9.13 -9.17 -13.89
C ASN A 103 -9.01 -8.23 -12.68
N ILE A 104 -9.92 -7.28 -12.57
CA ILE A 104 -9.89 -6.27 -11.51
C ILE A 104 -10.10 -6.92 -10.14
N GLY A 105 -9.12 -6.76 -9.26
CA GLY A 105 -9.20 -7.16 -7.87
C GLY A 105 -9.34 -5.96 -6.94
N ALA A 106 -9.82 -6.18 -5.73
CA ALA A 106 -9.76 -5.15 -4.71
C ALA A 106 -8.31 -4.79 -4.38
N VAL A 107 -7.48 -5.81 -4.17
CA VAL A 107 -6.02 -5.70 -4.03
C VAL A 107 -5.37 -6.53 -5.12
N ARG A 108 -4.47 -5.93 -5.86
CA ARG A 108 -3.69 -6.62 -6.88
C ARG A 108 -2.20 -6.50 -6.63
N LEU A 109 -1.51 -7.63 -6.71
CA LEU A 109 -0.06 -7.70 -6.62
C LEU A 109 0.52 -7.99 -8.00
N TYR A 110 1.32 -7.06 -8.52
CA TYR A 110 2.03 -7.17 -9.79
C TYR A 110 3.49 -7.53 -9.51
N ASP A 111 3.86 -8.79 -9.74
CA ASP A 111 5.21 -9.31 -9.45
C ASP A 111 5.74 -9.01 -8.04
N SER A 112 4.86 -8.77 -7.09
CA SER A 112 5.21 -8.48 -5.70
C SER A 112 5.65 -9.75 -4.98
N GLN A 113 6.87 -9.77 -4.47
CA GLN A 113 7.46 -10.88 -3.73
C GLN A 113 7.67 -10.50 -2.25
N PHE A 114 7.70 -11.51 -1.38
CA PHE A 114 7.94 -11.34 0.05
C PHE A 114 6.96 -10.35 0.71
N SER A 115 5.72 -10.39 0.24
CA SER A 115 4.67 -9.48 0.69
C SER A 115 3.65 -10.23 1.55
N THR A 116 3.10 -9.53 2.53
CA THR A 116 2.11 -10.06 3.48
C THR A 116 0.85 -9.22 3.43
N ILE A 117 -0.28 -9.88 3.22
CA ILE A 117 -1.62 -9.29 3.33
C ILE A 117 -2.36 -10.10 4.38
N GLU A 118 -2.66 -9.50 5.52
CA GLU A 118 -3.25 -10.20 6.66
C GLU A 118 -4.29 -9.34 7.39
N ASN A 119 -5.23 -9.97 8.09
CA ASN A 119 -6.19 -9.29 8.95
C ASN A 119 -6.96 -8.16 8.25
N ASN A 120 -7.36 -8.38 7.00
CA ASN A 120 -8.23 -7.49 6.24
C ASN A 120 -9.58 -8.16 5.99
N ILE A 121 -10.62 -7.34 5.83
CA ILE A 121 -11.96 -7.77 5.47
C ILE A 121 -12.21 -7.36 4.02
N PHE A 122 -12.60 -8.33 3.19
CA PHE A 122 -12.98 -8.09 1.79
C PHE A 122 -14.47 -8.36 1.62
N GLU A 123 -15.20 -7.40 1.06
CA GLU A 123 -16.64 -7.50 0.89
C GLU A 123 -17.08 -6.85 -0.42
N ASN A 124 -17.96 -7.51 -1.16
CA ASN A 124 -18.50 -7.01 -2.42
C ASN A 124 -17.43 -6.60 -3.44
N ASN A 125 -16.43 -7.45 -3.64
CA ASN A 125 -15.40 -7.24 -4.64
C ASN A 125 -15.50 -8.33 -5.72
N TYR A 126 -15.11 -8.01 -6.96
CA TYR A 126 -15.06 -8.99 -8.03
C TYR A 126 -14.02 -10.08 -7.71
N PHE A 127 -12.77 -9.68 -7.45
CA PHE A 127 -11.77 -10.49 -6.77
C PHE A 127 -11.32 -9.77 -5.50
N GLY A 128 -11.18 -10.48 -4.39
CA GLY A 128 -10.63 -9.89 -3.16
C GLY A 128 -9.14 -9.58 -3.34
N ILE A 129 -8.35 -10.59 -3.65
CA ILE A 129 -6.91 -10.46 -3.91
C ILE A 129 -6.60 -11.15 -5.24
N TYR A 130 -5.91 -10.45 -6.13
CA TYR A 130 -5.42 -11.00 -7.38
C TYR A 130 -3.90 -10.91 -7.44
N VAL A 131 -3.24 -12.05 -7.64
CA VAL A 131 -1.79 -12.12 -7.72
C VAL A 131 -1.39 -12.38 -9.17
N GLN A 132 -0.78 -11.39 -9.78
CA GLN A 132 -0.23 -11.50 -11.13
C GLN A 132 1.28 -11.69 -11.05
N ARG A 133 1.76 -12.78 -11.62
CA ARG A 133 3.19 -13.01 -11.83
C ARG A 133 3.52 -12.84 -13.30
N GLY A 134 4.57 -12.08 -13.59
CA GLY A 134 5.15 -12.04 -14.92
C GLY A 134 5.80 -13.39 -15.27
N PHE A 135 5.74 -13.77 -16.52
CA PHE A 135 6.54 -14.90 -16.99
C PHE A 135 8.01 -14.48 -16.99
N ARG A 136 8.82 -15.24 -16.31
CA ARG A 136 10.28 -15.13 -16.39
C ARG A 136 10.82 -16.20 -17.32
#